data_ecc54b548ecf14ca6d900bdbd6a0a82b
#
_entry.id   ecc54b548ecf14ca6d900bdbd6a0a82b
#
_cell.length_a   1.000
_cell.length_b   1.000
_cell.length_c   1.000
_cell.angle_alpha   90.00
_cell.angle_beta   90.00
_cell.angle_gamma   90.00
#
_symmetry.space_group_name_H-M   'P 1'
#
loop_
_entity.id
_entity.type
_entity.pdbx_description
1 polymer ?
#
loop_
_entity_poly.entity_id
_entity_poly.type
_entity_poly.pdbx_seq_one_letter_code
_entity_poly.pdbx_strand_id
1 'polypeptide(L)'
;MKKYPCIIRGVEQKVPNVVPGTPIYASAVVVDNLIFVSGMTAQTFEEGNCLTYTAHDQTIVCLEKLKKTLEDCGSCLENLVRTLVLFKDMKDYPVVRAAELEFYREHAPSLLEAPCGSTVLQAAALARPEFLVEIEAIAVVKQ
;
A
#
# COMPACT_ATOMS: atom_id res chain seq x y z
N MET A 1 12.73 -16.67 -5.32
CA MET A 1 12.27 -15.38 -4.75
C MET A 1 12.41 -14.28 -5.80
N LYS A 2 11.37 -13.52 -6.07
CA LYS A 2 11.36 -12.44 -7.03
C LYS A 2 11.05 -11.11 -6.34
N LYS A 3 11.78 -10.07 -6.68
CA LYS A 3 11.65 -8.73 -6.09
C LYS A 3 11.15 -7.74 -7.14
N TYR A 4 10.26 -6.87 -6.73
CA TYR A 4 9.63 -5.87 -7.61
C TYR A 4 10.00 -4.45 -7.17
N PRO A 5 10.34 -3.56 -8.11
CA PRO A 5 10.57 -2.16 -7.80
C PRO A 5 9.27 -1.45 -7.40
N CYS A 6 9.40 -0.34 -6.71
CA CYS A 6 8.25 0.51 -6.41
C CYS A 6 7.89 1.36 -7.63
N ILE A 7 6.71 1.15 -8.19
CA ILE A 7 6.22 1.92 -9.34
C ILE A 7 4.96 2.69 -8.95
N ILE A 8 4.99 4.01 -9.10
CA ILE A 8 3.84 4.87 -8.86
C ILE A 8 3.45 5.53 -10.18
N ARG A 9 2.21 5.29 -10.64
CA ARG A 9 1.67 5.85 -11.88
C ARG A 9 2.64 5.70 -13.07
N GLY A 10 3.26 4.51 -13.18
CA GLY A 10 4.18 4.15 -14.25
C GLY A 10 5.63 4.62 -14.06
N VAL A 11 5.96 5.29 -12.95
CA VAL A 11 7.31 5.78 -12.67
C VAL A 11 7.95 4.98 -11.53
N GLU A 12 9.12 4.40 -11.80
CA GLU A 12 9.89 3.70 -10.77
C GLU A 12 10.39 4.69 -9.71
N GLN A 13 10.11 4.38 -8.44
CA GLN A 13 10.50 5.22 -7.32
C GLN A 13 11.94 4.90 -6.88
N LYS A 14 12.74 5.94 -6.81
CA LYS A 14 14.04 5.90 -6.13
C LYS A 14 13.87 6.50 -4.75
N VAL A 15 14.48 5.87 -3.76
CA VAL A 15 14.42 6.41 -2.38
C VAL A 15 15.26 7.68 -2.33
N PRO A 16 14.64 8.85 -2.12
CA PRO A 16 15.37 10.10 -2.03
C PRO A 16 16.16 10.16 -0.72
N ASN A 17 17.26 10.89 -0.73
CA ASN A 17 18.04 11.26 0.46
C ASN A 17 18.73 10.15 1.26
N VAL A 18 18.73 8.91 0.79
CA VAL A 18 19.48 7.84 1.44
C VAL A 18 20.79 7.60 0.70
N VAL A 19 20.70 6.91 -0.44
CA VAL A 19 21.83 6.74 -1.36
C VAL A 19 21.29 6.94 -2.78
N PRO A 20 21.64 8.05 -3.46
CA PRO A 20 21.10 8.32 -4.80
C PRO A 20 21.34 7.16 -5.77
N GLY A 21 20.29 6.70 -6.43
CA GLY A 21 20.36 5.64 -7.42
C GLY A 21 20.48 4.21 -6.86
N THR A 22 20.49 4.04 -5.53
CA THR A 22 20.56 2.72 -4.90
C THR A 22 19.22 2.37 -4.25
N PRO A 23 18.47 1.38 -4.79
CA PRO A 23 17.23 0.92 -4.15
C PRO A 23 17.55 0.21 -2.84
N ILE A 24 16.85 0.56 -1.76
CA ILE A 24 17.02 -0.02 -0.43
C ILE A 24 15.89 -0.97 -0.04
N TYR A 25 14.79 -0.97 -0.78
CA TYR A 25 13.69 -1.92 -0.62
C TYR A 25 12.98 -2.16 -1.95
N ALA A 26 12.26 -3.28 -2.03
CA ALA A 26 11.38 -3.59 -3.14
C ALA A 26 9.94 -3.21 -2.81
N SER A 27 9.08 -2.94 -3.80
CA SER A 27 7.64 -2.81 -3.60
C SER A 27 7.01 -4.08 -3.08
N ALA A 28 7.48 -5.21 -3.61
CA ALA A 28 7.03 -6.52 -3.19
C ALA A 28 8.13 -7.57 -3.36
N VAL A 29 8.02 -8.62 -2.56
CA VAL A 29 8.86 -9.82 -2.68
C VAL A 29 7.93 -11.02 -2.81
N VAL A 30 8.16 -11.85 -3.82
CA VAL A 30 7.42 -13.09 -4.03
C VAL A 30 8.28 -14.28 -3.58
N VAL A 31 7.74 -15.10 -2.70
CA VAL A 31 8.35 -16.33 -2.22
C VAL A 31 7.34 -17.45 -2.39
N ASP A 32 7.66 -18.40 -3.24
CA ASP A 32 6.72 -19.44 -3.68
C ASP A 32 5.43 -18.81 -4.24
N ASN A 33 4.30 -18.99 -3.60
CA ASN A 33 3.02 -18.40 -3.99
C ASN A 33 2.61 -17.22 -3.10
N LEU A 34 3.47 -16.78 -2.17
CA LEU A 34 3.19 -15.65 -1.28
C LEU A 34 3.83 -14.37 -1.80
N ILE A 35 3.08 -13.29 -1.71
CA ILE A 35 3.50 -11.93 -2.05
C ILE A 35 3.52 -11.11 -0.77
N PHE A 36 4.70 -10.60 -0.42
CA PHE A 36 4.89 -9.66 0.69
C PHE A 36 5.04 -8.26 0.11
N VAL A 37 4.05 -7.41 0.34
CA VAL A 37 4.01 -6.05 -0.20
C VAL A 37 4.49 -5.07 0.86
N SER A 38 5.47 -4.26 0.50
CA SER A 38 5.98 -3.19 1.38
C SER A 38 4.93 -2.13 1.67
N GLY A 39 5.11 -1.39 2.75
CA GLY A 39 4.21 -0.32 3.13
C GLY A 39 4.01 0.71 2.02
N MET A 40 2.75 0.95 1.66
CA MET A 40 2.33 1.95 0.68
C MET A 40 1.84 3.20 1.39
N THR A 41 2.37 4.34 0.98
CA THR A 41 2.00 5.68 1.48
C THR A 41 1.57 6.55 0.32
N ALA A 42 1.10 7.75 0.62
CA ALA A 42 0.78 8.76 -0.41
C ALA A 42 2.03 9.48 -0.98
N GLN A 43 3.23 8.91 -0.77
CA GLN A 43 4.47 9.46 -1.29
C GLN A 43 4.43 9.61 -2.82
N THR A 44 4.90 10.77 -3.31
CA THR A 44 5.20 10.96 -4.72
C THR A 44 6.60 10.48 -5.03
N PHE A 45 6.95 10.46 -6.31
CA PHE A 45 8.33 10.29 -6.79
C PHE A 45 9.14 11.60 -6.76
N GLU A 46 8.49 12.74 -6.43
CA GLU A 46 9.17 14.01 -6.21
C GLU A 46 9.53 14.15 -4.73
N GLU A 47 10.78 14.45 -4.47
CA GLU A 47 11.29 14.58 -3.11
C GLU A 47 10.51 15.63 -2.31
N GLY A 48 10.10 15.25 -1.11
CA GLY A 48 9.43 16.13 -0.16
C GLY A 48 7.93 16.32 -0.37
N ASN A 49 7.34 15.66 -1.37
CA ASN A 49 5.93 15.83 -1.69
C ASN A 49 5.08 14.60 -1.35
N CYS A 50 3.84 14.85 -1.02
CA CYS A 50 2.76 13.89 -0.93
C CYS A 50 1.81 14.10 -2.11
N LEU A 51 1.20 13.03 -2.63
CA LEU A 51 0.21 13.16 -3.72
C LEU A 51 -1.05 13.84 -3.25
N THR A 52 -1.39 13.68 -1.99
CA THR A 52 -2.59 14.25 -1.37
C THR A 52 -2.42 14.32 0.14
N TYR A 53 -3.26 15.09 0.83
CA TYR A 53 -3.09 15.45 2.23
C TYR A 53 -4.29 15.13 3.13
N THR A 54 -5.34 14.49 2.61
CA THR A 54 -6.45 13.99 3.41
C THR A 54 -6.30 12.48 3.69
N ALA A 55 -6.79 12.02 4.82
CA ALA A 55 -6.74 10.59 5.17
C ALA A 55 -7.50 9.72 4.16
N HIS A 56 -8.66 10.19 3.67
CA HIS A 56 -9.42 9.53 2.62
C HIS A 56 -8.56 9.36 1.35
N ASP A 57 -8.06 10.47 0.81
CA ASP A 57 -7.34 10.45 -0.48
C ASP A 57 -6.00 9.70 -0.37
N GLN A 58 -5.31 9.82 0.77
CA GLN A 58 -4.10 9.04 1.01
C GLN A 58 -4.39 7.53 1.03
N THR A 59 -5.50 7.13 1.60
CA THR A 59 -5.92 5.71 1.60
C THR A 59 -6.16 5.22 0.17
N ILE A 60 -6.87 6.00 -0.64
CA ILE A 60 -7.10 5.66 -2.06
C ILE A 60 -5.76 5.50 -2.81
N VAL A 61 -4.80 6.42 -2.62
CA VAL A 61 -3.47 6.32 -3.23
C VAL A 61 -2.74 5.06 -2.77
N CYS A 62 -2.77 4.74 -1.48
CA CYS A 62 -2.16 3.50 -0.96
C CYS A 62 -2.75 2.26 -1.64
N LEU A 63 -4.07 2.22 -1.80
CA LEU A 63 -4.77 1.08 -2.41
C LEU A 63 -4.56 1.01 -3.93
N GLU A 64 -4.45 2.14 -4.63
CA GLU A 64 -4.04 2.17 -6.04
C GLU A 64 -2.65 1.53 -6.23
N LYS A 65 -1.69 1.91 -5.38
CA LYS A 65 -0.34 1.36 -5.41
C LYS A 65 -0.33 -0.13 -5.07
N LEU A 66 -1.08 -0.53 -4.04
CA LEU A 66 -1.22 -1.93 -3.66
C LEU A 66 -1.79 -2.76 -4.81
N LYS A 67 -2.89 -2.30 -5.42
CA LYS A 67 -3.52 -2.94 -6.57
C LYS A 67 -2.52 -3.13 -7.71
N LYS A 68 -1.84 -2.05 -8.11
CA LYS A 68 -0.84 -2.09 -9.19
C LYS A 68 0.30 -3.06 -8.89
N THR A 69 0.81 -3.03 -7.65
CA THR A 69 1.89 -3.92 -7.22
C THR A 69 1.46 -5.38 -7.27
N LEU A 70 0.25 -5.70 -6.83
CA LEU A 70 -0.28 -7.08 -6.91
C LEU A 70 -0.43 -7.53 -8.37
N GLU A 71 -0.93 -6.68 -9.25
CA GLU A 71 -1.06 -6.97 -10.69
C GLU A 71 0.32 -7.24 -11.33
N ASP A 72 1.33 -6.45 -11.00
CA ASP A 72 2.70 -6.66 -11.45
C ASP A 72 3.29 -7.98 -10.95
N CYS A 73 2.84 -8.46 -9.79
CA CYS A 73 3.21 -9.75 -9.22
C CYS A 73 2.39 -10.93 -9.78
N GLY A 74 1.47 -10.69 -10.71
CA GLY A 74 0.58 -11.74 -11.26
C GLY A 74 -0.58 -12.11 -10.34
N SER A 75 -1.07 -11.15 -9.54
CA SER A 75 -2.15 -11.32 -8.59
C SER A 75 -3.24 -10.25 -8.78
N CYS A 76 -4.08 -10.06 -7.79
CA CYS A 76 -5.13 -9.02 -7.73
C CYS A 76 -5.54 -8.79 -6.27
N LEU A 77 -6.36 -7.78 -6.02
CA LEU A 77 -6.83 -7.43 -4.68
C LEU A 77 -7.64 -8.54 -4.01
N GLU A 78 -8.41 -9.31 -4.77
CA GLU A 78 -9.19 -10.44 -4.25
C GLU A 78 -8.33 -11.54 -3.63
N ASN A 79 -7.05 -11.58 -3.98
CA ASN A 79 -6.08 -12.52 -3.44
C ASN A 79 -5.37 -12.02 -2.17
N LEU A 80 -5.81 -10.90 -1.59
CA LEU A 80 -5.31 -10.42 -0.32
C LEU A 80 -5.57 -11.44 0.79
N VAL A 81 -4.52 -11.75 1.54
CA VAL A 81 -4.57 -12.60 2.73
C VAL A 81 -4.66 -11.74 3.99
N ARG A 82 -3.89 -10.67 4.04
CA ARG A 82 -3.82 -9.78 5.20
C ARG A 82 -3.39 -8.38 4.80
N THR A 83 -3.96 -7.39 5.50
CA THR A 83 -3.44 -6.02 5.51
C THR A 83 -3.01 -5.62 6.92
N LEU A 84 -1.97 -4.81 7.01
CA LEU A 84 -1.62 -4.03 8.21
C LEU A 84 -1.78 -2.56 7.85
N VAL A 85 -2.63 -1.87 8.60
CA VAL A 85 -2.92 -0.45 8.37
C VAL A 85 -2.37 0.36 9.54
N LEU A 86 -1.38 1.20 9.24
CA LEU A 86 -0.72 2.06 10.19
C LEU A 86 -1.31 3.47 10.13
N PHE A 87 -1.65 4.05 11.27
CA PHE A 87 -2.23 5.38 11.40
C PHE A 87 -1.24 6.32 12.09
N LYS A 88 -1.16 7.53 11.58
CA LYS A 88 -0.54 8.64 12.34
C LYS A 88 -1.38 9.00 13.55
N ASP A 89 -2.71 9.01 13.39
CA ASP A 89 -3.68 9.30 14.44
C ASP A 89 -4.91 8.38 14.25
N MET A 90 -5.27 7.64 15.28
CA MET A 90 -6.40 6.69 15.23
C MET A 90 -7.76 7.39 15.04
N LYS A 91 -7.84 8.73 15.20
CA LYS A 91 -9.05 9.49 14.85
C LYS A 91 -9.47 9.32 13.39
N ASP A 92 -8.50 9.02 12.50
CA ASP A 92 -8.73 8.82 11.07
C ASP A 92 -9.27 7.42 10.74
N TYR A 93 -9.38 6.52 11.71
CA TYR A 93 -9.84 5.14 11.51
C TYR A 93 -11.16 5.06 10.73
N PRO A 94 -12.24 5.78 11.09
CA PRO A 94 -13.51 5.67 10.36
C PRO A 94 -13.38 6.11 8.89
N VAL A 95 -12.65 7.19 8.64
CA VAL A 95 -12.44 7.73 7.29
C VAL A 95 -11.63 6.76 6.43
N VAL A 96 -10.56 6.19 6.97
CA VAL A 96 -9.72 5.23 6.27
C VAL A 96 -10.49 3.95 5.95
N ARG A 97 -11.26 3.41 6.89
CA ARG A 97 -12.10 2.22 6.64
C ARG A 97 -13.18 2.48 5.60
N ALA A 98 -13.80 3.67 5.62
CA ALA A 98 -14.78 4.05 4.59
C ALA A 98 -14.13 4.12 3.21
N ALA A 99 -12.92 4.69 3.11
CA ALA A 99 -12.17 4.76 1.85
C ALA A 99 -11.76 3.37 1.33
N GLU A 100 -11.35 2.46 2.22
CA GLU A 100 -11.09 1.06 1.84
C GLU A 100 -12.33 0.39 1.25
N LEU A 101 -13.48 0.52 1.91
CA LEU A 101 -14.74 -0.08 1.43
C LEU A 101 -15.17 0.53 0.09
N GLU A 102 -15.02 1.83 -0.09
CA GLU A 102 -15.27 2.52 -1.35
C GLU A 102 -14.41 1.94 -2.48
N PHE A 103 -13.11 1.81 -2.24
CA PHE A 103 -12.16 1.29 -3.21
C PHE A 103 -12.43 -0.18 -3.54
N TYR A 104 -12.66 -1.03 -2.53
CA TYR A 104 -12.95 -2.45 -2.75
C TYR A 104 -14.29 -2.66 -3.47
N ARG A 105 -15.29 -1.82 -3.22
CA ARG A 105 -16.58 -1.91 -3.95
C ARG A 105 -16.38 -1.74 -5.44
N GLU A 106 -15.47 -0.87 -5.85
CA GLU A 106 -15.17 -0.62 -7.26
C GLU A 106 -14.22 -1.67 -7.86
N HIS A 107 -13.17 -2.05 -7.14
CA HIS A 107 -12.04 -2.80 -7.70
C HIS A 107 -11.94 -4.27 -7.26
N ALA A 108 -12.57 -4.65 -6.17
CA ALA A 108 -12.51 -6.00 -5.59
C ALA A 108 -13.75 -6.30 -4.73
N PRO A 109 -14.96 -6.30 -5.33
CA PRO A 109 -16.20 -6.39 -4.57
C PRO A 109 -16.32 -7.67 -3.73
N SER A 110 -15.66 -8.76 -4.10
CA SER A 110 -15.64 -9.99 -3.32
C SER A 110 -15.04 -9.82 -1.91
N LEU A 111 -14.16 -8.82 -1.72
CA LEU A 111 -13.61 -8.50 -0.39
C LEU A 111 -14.64 -7.90 0.56
N LEU A 112 -15.79 -7.42 0.06
CA LEU A 112 -16.89 -6.95 0.91
C LEU A 112 -17.68 -8.11 1.51
N GLU A 113 -17.67 -9.27 0.85
CA GLU A 113 -18.36 -10.48 1.30
C GLU A 113 -17.42 -11.41 2.07
N ALA A 114 -16.18 -11.54 1.61
CA ALA A 114 -15.13 -12.36 2.20
C ALA A 114 -13.85 -11.53 2.38
N PRO A 115 -13.76 -10.71 3.45
CA PRO A 115 -12.63 -9.83 3.68
C PRO A 115 -11.36 -10.61 4.03
N CYS A 116 -10.21 -10.03 3.70
CA CYS A 116 -8.92 -10.53 4.19
C CYS A 116 -8.75 -10.22 5.69
N GLY A 117 -7.75 -10.85 6.32
CA GLY A 117 -7.32 -10.47 7.66
C GLY A 117 -6.84 -9.01 7.68
N SER A 118 -7.07 -8.30 8.77
CA SER A 118 -6.59 -6.92 8.92
C SER A 118 -6.24 -6.62 10.36
N THR A 119 -5.10 -5.97 10.54
CA THR A 119 -4.67 -5.39 11.81
C THR A 119 -4.48 -3.90 11.62
N VAL A 120 -4.90 -3.10 12.57
CA VAL A 120 -4.69 -1.65 12.60
C VAL A 120 -3.97 -1.25 13.86
N LEU A 121 -3.10 -0.26 13.77
CA LEU A 121 -2.45 0.35 14.93
C LEU A 121 -2.02 1.78 14.63
N GLN A 122 -1.92 2.58 15.68
CA GLN A 122 -1.33 3.90 15.62
C GLN A 122 0.18 3.79 15.80
N ALA A 123 0.93 4.30 14.84
CA ALA A 123 2.38 4.37 14.92
C ALA A 123 2.83 5.65 15.64
N ALA A 124 3.96 5.59 16.34
CA ALA A 124 4.57 6.77 16.95
C ALA A 124 4.92 7.84 15.90
N ALA A 125 5.36 7.41 14.71
CA ALA A 125 5.58 8.24 13.53
C ALA A 125 5.53 7.37 12.27
N LEU A 126 5.16 7.95 11.14
CA LEU A 126 5.41 7.41 9.82
C LEU A 126 6.67 8.07 9.24
N ALA A 127 7.12 7.61 8.08
CA ALA A 127 8.40 8.05 7.51
C ALA A 127 8.46 9.57 7.25
N ARG A 128 7.31 10.21 7.04
CA ARG A 128 7.20 11.65 6.83
C ARG A 128 6.03 12.23 7.63
N PRO A 129 6.12 13.50 8.10
CA PRO A 129 5.08 14.09 8.93
C PRO A 129 3.73 14.28 8.21
N GLU A 130 3.71 14.40 6.88
CA GLU A 130 2.50 14.52 6.08
C GLU A 130 1.78 13.20 5.84
N PHE A 131 2.41 12.04 6.09
CA PHE A 131 1.75 10.74 5.95
C PHE A 131 0.77 10.51 7.10
N LEU A 132 -0.49 10.23 6.75
CA LEU A 132 -1.57 9.97 7.70
C LEU A 132 -1.87 8.49 7.84
N VAL A 133 -1.57 7.72 6.80
CA VAL A 133 -1.84 6.28 6.71
C VAL A 133 -0.76 5.59 5.89
N GLU A 134 -0.44 4.36 6.26
CA GLU A 134 0.40 3.44 5.51
C GLU A 134 -0.23 2.05 5.51
N ILE A 135 -0.21 1.37 4.38
CA ILE A 135 -0.80 0.03 4.22
C ILE A 135 0.25 -0.92 3.67
N GLU A 136 0.54 -2.00 4.41
CA GLU A 136 1.28 -3.15 3.90
C GLU A 136 0.35 -4.36 3.76
N ALA A 137 0.73 -5.34 2.95
CA ALA A 137 -0.12 -6.48 2.68
C ALA A 137 0.65 -7.78 2.44
N ILE A 138 -0.05 -8.88 2.67
CA ILE A 138 0.32 -10.21 2.20
C ILE A 138 -0.80 -10.67 1.26
N ALA A 139 -0.42 -11.24 0.12
CA ALA A 139 -1.34 -11.80 -0.85
C ALA A 139 -0.80 -13.13 -1.39
N VAL A 140 -1.59 -13.82 -2.20
CA VAL A 140 -1.14 -15.00 -2.95
C VAL A 140 -1.09 -14.69 -4.44
N VAL A 141 -0.16 -15.33 -5.13
CA VAL A 141 -0.13 -15.29 -6.60
C VAL A 141 -1.39 -15.98 -7.12
N LYS A 142 -1.97 -15.45 -8.18
CA LYS A 142 -3.14 -16.05 -8.83
C LYS A 142 -2.79 -17.46 -9.32
N GLN A 143 -3.56 -18.42 -8.88
CA GLN A 143 -3.46 -19.81 -9.35
C GLN A 143 -4.19 -19.99 -10.66
#